data_7f791811940761cce63730c376abfb4f
#
_entry.id   7f791811940761cce63730c376abfb4f
#
_cell.length_a   1.000
_cell.length_b   1.000
_cell.length_c   1.000
_cell.angle_alpha   90.00
_cell.angle_beta   90.00
_cell.angle_gamma   90.00
#
_symmetry.space_group_name_H-M   'P 1'
#
loop_
_entity.id
_entity.type
_entity.pdbx_description
1 polymer ?
#
loop_
_entity_poly.entity_id
_entity_poly.type
_entity_poly.pdbx_seq_one_letter_code
_entity_poly.pdbx_strand_id
1 'polypeptide(L)'
;MIPIRDENPTLRTPVFTLTIIGLNCIVWLLIERGGSELPLVHSLCVYGLIPGELLDAVPSGTKIGLTENYGCVLSDPGRFTTLLTHAFLHGSWFHLIANMWFLWIFGDNVEDVMGGARFIAFYLLCALAAASAQILTDPTATTPMVGASGAIGGVMGGYARLYPKAYVHTIIPIGFYVTSAAIPAAFMLGYWFFIQILSGIPALGGGVGGVAFWAHVGGFITGLALVGPMHRPDLLAEHNALMPSQSAKHRF
;
A
#
# COMPACT_ATOMS: atom_id res chain seq x y z
N MET A 1 -9.96 1.45 -12.57
CA MET A 1 -10.83 0.44 -11.95
C MET A 1 -10.77 0.64 -10.44
N ILE A 2 -11.94 0.77 -9.78
CA ILE A 2 -12.03 1.04 -8.34
C ILE A 2 -12.76 -0.14 -7.69
N PRO A 3 -12.10 -0.95 -6.84
CA PRO A 3 -12.76 -2.06 -6.15
C PRO A 3 -13.75 -1.52 -5.12
N ILE A 4 -14.92 -2.16 -5.00
CA ILE A 4 -15.95 -1.81 -4.02
C ILE A 4 -15.98 -2.84 -2.89
N ARG A 5 -15.95 -4.12 -3.27
CA ARG A 5 -15.95 -5.28 -2.37
C ARG A 5 -15.51 -6.52 -3.14
N ASP A 6 -15.08 -7.52 -2.45
CA ASP A 6 -14.90 -8.85 -3.02
C ASP A 6 -16.06 -9.80 -2.63
N GLU A 7 -16.07 -10.99 -3.23
CA GLU A 7 -17.01 -12.07 -2.89
C GLU A 7 -16.36 -13.12 -1.96
N ASN A 8 -15.19 -12.82 -1.44
CA ASN A 8 -14.41 -13.75 -0.63
C ASN A 8 -14.82 -13.59 0.84
N PRO A 9 -15.45 -14.60 1.48
CA PRO A 9 -15.92 -14.45 2.85
C PRO A 9 -14.76 -14.43 3.84
N THR A 10 -14.84 -13.56 4.84
CA THR A 10 -13.94 -13.54 5.98
C THR A 10 -14.52 -14.39 7.11
N LEU A 11 -13.74 -15.33 7.66
CA LEU A 11 -14.22 -16.26 8.69
C LEU A 11 -13.99 -15.73 10.11
N ARG A 12 -13.00 -14.87 10.28
CA ARG A 12 -12.57 -14.34 11.58
C ARG A 12 -12.60 -12.83 11.56
N THR A 13 -12.86 -12.22 12.70
CA THR A 13 -12.79 -10.76 12.83
C THR A 13 -11.37 -10.28 12.50
N PRO A 14 -11.17 -9.39 11.51
CA PRO A 14 -9.85 -8.94 11.07
C PRO A 14 -9.29 -7.85 12.00
N VAL A 15 -8.92 -8.27 13.22
CA VAL A 15 -8.52 -7.35 14.30
C VAL A 15 -7.30 -6.53 13.94
N PHE A 16 -6.31 -7.13 13.28
CA PHE A 16 -5.06 -6.45 12.95
C PHE A 16 -5.19 -5.54 11.73
N THR A 17 -5.98 -5.92 10.74
CA THR A 17 -6.38 -5.03 9.63
C THR A 17 -7.05 -3.77 10.16
N LEU A 18 -8.04 -3.95 11.06
CA LEU A 18 -8.71 -2.82 11.73
C LEU A 18 -7.76 -1.99 12.59
N THR A 19 -6.83 -2.63 13.28
CA THR A 19 -5.82 -1.94 14.09
C THR A 19 -4.91 -1.07 13.22
N ILE A 20 -4.43 -1.59 12.08
CA ILE A 20 -3.60 -0.82 11.15
C ILE A 20 -4.40 0.35 10.58
N ILE A 21 -5.66 0.14 10.19
CA ILE A 21 -6.55 1.22 9.73
C ILE A 21 -6.70 2.28 10.84
N GLY A 22 -7.00 1.86 12.06
CA GLY A 22 -7.13 2.77 13.21
C GLY A 22 -5.86 3.56 13.50
N LEU A 23 -4.69 2.92 13.45
CA LEU A 23 -3.40 3.59 13.64
C LEU A 23 -3.14 4.66 12.58
N ASN A 24 -3.39 4.36 11.29
CA ASN A 24 -3.25 5.35 10.22
C ASN A 24 -4.20 6.54 10.42
N CYS A 25 -5.47 6.29 10.79
CA CYS A 25 -6.42 7.35 11.10
C CYS A 25 -5.97 8.20 12.31
N ILE A 26 -5.44 7.57 13.36
CA ILE A 26 -4.92 8.27 14.55
C ILE A 26 -3.72 9.14 14.18
N VAL A 27 -2.76 8.63 13.40
CA VAL A 27 -1.60 9.40 12.92
C VAL A 27 -2.08 10.61 12.11
N TRP A 28 -3.00 10.41 11.17
CA TRP A 28 -3.58 11.49 10.36
C TRP A 28 -4.23 12.57 11.21
N LEU A 29 -5.02 12.19 12.22
CA LEU A 29 -5.75 13.15 13.04
C LEU A 29 -4.87 13.86 14.07
N LEU A 30 -3.94 13.12 14.72
CA LEU A 30 -3.18 13.66 15.86
C LEU A 30 -1.80 14.20 15.45
N ILE A 31 -1.10 13.57 14.52
CA ILE A 31 0.26 13.97 14.08
C ILE A 31 0.15 14.95 12.91
N GLU A 32 -0.56 14.57 11.85
CA GLU A 32 -0.73 15.35 10.64
C GLU A 32 -1.87 16.38 10.76
N ARG A 33 -2.57 16.41 11.91
CA ARG A 33 -3.63 17.37 12.25
C ARG A 33 -4.70 17.51 11.17
N GLY A 34 -5.12 16.36 10.59
CA GLY A 34 -6.14 16.33 9.54
C GLY A 34 -5.69 16.99 8.23
N GLY A 35 -4.37 17.09 7.99
CA GLY A 35 -3.81 17.72 6.79
C GLY A 35 -3.61 19.24 6.91
N SER A 36 -3.58 19.79 8.14
CA SER A 36 -3.21 21.19 8.36
C SER A 36 -1.77 21.43 7.88
N GLU A 37 -1.54 22.51 7.11
CA GLU A 37 -0.33 22.71 6.30
C GLU A 37 0.97 22.53 7.10
N LEU A 38 1.18 23.28 8.18
CA LEU A 38 2.43 23.23 8.94
C LEU A 38 2.65 21.89 9.64
N PRO A 39 1.69 21.30 10.39
CA PRO A 39 1.84 19.97 10.98
C PRO A 39 2.07 18.87 9.93
N LEU A 40 1.37 18.95 8.80
CA LEU A 40 1.54 18.02 7.70
C LEU A 40 2.96 18.07 7.17
N VAL A 41 3.44 19.24 6.73
CA VAL A 41 4.80 19.42 6.22
C VAL A 41 5.84 18.95 7.24
N HIS A 42 5.67 19.32 8.52
CA HIS A 42 6.58 18.88 9.58
C HIS A 42 6.62 17.34 9.69
N SER A 43 5.47 16.67 9.68
CA SER A 43 5.41 15.20 9.75
C SER A 43 6.06 14.53 8.54
N LEU A 44 5.82 15.07 7.33
CA LEU A 44 6.44 14.58 6.10
C LEU A 44 7.98 14.70 6.14
N CYS A 45 8.50 15.80 6.69
CA CYS A 45 9.94 16.01 6.82
C CYS A 45 10.60 15.12 7.89
N VAL A 46 9.91 14.87 9.01
CA VAL A 46 10.49 14.15 10.15
C VAL A 46 10.31 12.62 10.05
N TYR A 47 9.17 12.17 9.56
CA TYR A 47 8.79 10.76 9.58
C TYR A 47 8.64 10.15 8.17
N GLY A 48 8.58 10.98 7.12
CA GLY A 48 8.59 10.53 5.73
C GLY A 48 9.95 9.97 5.33
N LEU A 49 9.97 9.06 4.38
CA LEU A 49 11.21 8.51 3.84
C LEU A 49 11.73 9.39 2.71
N ILE A 50 12.90 9.99 2.91
CA ILE A 50 13.61 10.78 1.90
C ILE A 50 14.89 10.03 1.55
N PRO A 51 14.96 9.31 0.41
CA PRO A 51 16.13 8.50 0.06
C PRO A 51 17.45 9.26 0.10
N GLY A 52 17.49 10.46 -0.50
CA GLY A 52 18.71 11.27 -0.56
C GLY A 52 19.24 11.72 0.81
N GLU A 53 18.34 11.99 1.78
CA GLU A 53 18.72 12.28 3.16
C GLU A 53 19.14 11.02 3.91
N LEU A 54 18.35 9.93 3.78
CA LEU A 54 18.63 8.67 4.47
C LEU A 54 20.03 8.13 4.13
N LEU A 55 20.43 8.23 2.85
CA LEU A 55 21.69 7.69 2.33
C LEU A 55 22.84 8.68 2.34
N ASP A 56 22.63 9.91 2.85
CA ASP A 56 23.62 11.01 2.78
C ASP A 56 24.06 11.29 1.32
N ALA A 57 23.10 11.11 0.38
CA ALA A 57 23.35 11.25 -1.04
C ALA A 57 23.12 12.67 -1.57
N VAL A 58 22.65 13.58 -0.71
CA VAL A 58 22.43 15.00 -1.00
C VAL A 58 23.11 15.86 0.08
N PRO A 59 23.60 17.09 -0.26
CA PRO A 59 24.28 17.94 0.71
C PRO A 59 23.42 18.25 1.94
N SER A 60 24.00 18.16 3.14
CA SER A 60 23.33 18.60 4.37
C SER A 60 22.95 20.08 4.27
N GLY A 61 21.76 20.42 4.74
CA GLY A 61 21.21 21.76 4.61
C GLY A 61 20.42 22.02 3.30
N THR A 62 20.32 21.01 2.42
CA THR A 62 19.48 21.08 1.22
C THR A 62 18.04 21.42 1.60
N LYS A 63 17.48 22.45 0.98
CA LYS A 63 16.10 22.91 1.22
C LYS A 63 15.21 22.43 0.09
N ILE A 64 14.08 21.83 0.44
CA ILE A 64 13.04 21.38 -0.49
C ILE A 64 11.70 22.02 -0.11
N GLY A 65 11.02 22.65 -1.07
CA GLY A 65 9.65 23.16 -0.89
C GLY A 65 8.65 22.04 -1.05
N LEU A 66 7.69 21.94 -0.14
CA LEU A 66 6.56 21.00 -0.25
C LEU A 66 5.25 21.72 -0.50
N THR A 67 5.14 22.96 -0.03
CA THR A 67 4.05 23.90 -0.30
C THR A 67 4.62 25.26 -0.68
N GLU A 68 3.74 26.25 -0.94
CA GLU A 68 4.20 27.63 -1.21
C GLU A 68 4.93 28.25 0.00
N ASN A 69 4.57 27.84 1.22
CA ASN A 69 5.05 28.48 2.44
C ASN A 69 6.07 27.64 3.22
N TYR A 70 6.03 26.31 3.08
CA TYR A 70 6.78 25.37 3.93
C TYR A 70 7.49 24.29 3.16
N GLY A 71 8.57 23.79 3.75
CA GLY A 71 9.38 22.72 3.20
C GLY A 71 10.29 22.07 4.22
N CYS A 72 11.10 21.11 3.77
CA CYS A 72 12.09 20.44 4.59
C CYS A 72 13.48 21.05 4.44
N VAL A 73 14.27 20.93 5.51
CA VAL A 73 15.72 21.11 5.47
C VAL A 73 16.35 19.76 5.78
N LEU A 74 17.02 19.16 4.79
CA LEU A 74 17.62 17.84 4.91
C LEU A 74 18.92 17.97 5.69
N SER A 75 19.00 17.45 6.91
CA SER A 75 20.13 17.64 7.81
C SER A 75 20.39 16.48 8.77
N ASP A 76 19.63 15.38 8.66
CA ASP A 76 19.71 14.23 9.57
C ASP A 76 19.85 12.91 8.80
N PRO A 77 21.04 12.66 8.22
CA PRO A 77 21.29 11.43 7.48
C PRO A 77 21.23 10.21 8.40
N GLY A 78 20.87 9.06 7.81
CA GLY A 78 20.83 7.79 8.55
C GLY A 78 19.63 7.61 9.46
N ARG A 79 18.55 8.38 9.28
CA ARG A 79 17.29 8.21 10.04
C ARG A 79 16.53 6.97 9.57
N PHE A 80 17.02 5.77 9.91
CA PHE A 80 16.46 4.48 9.46
C PHE A 80 15.05 4.20 9.97
N THR A 81 14.57 4.91 11.00
CA THR A 81 13.18 4.80 11.46
C THR A 81 12.16 5.15 10.36
N THR A 82 12.55 6.03 9.42
CA THR A 82 11.71 6.45 8.29
C THR A 82 11.37 5.30 7.33
N LEU A 83 12.17 4.22 7.32
CA LEU A 83 11.84 2.99 6.58
C LEU A 83 10.54 2.32 7.02
N LEU A 84 10.05 2.64 8.22
CA LEU A 84 8.78 2.13 8.73
C LEU A 84 7.76 3.24 8.97
N THR A 85 8.18 4.39 9.51
CA THR A 85 7.24 5.46 9.87
C THR A 85 6.52 6.05 8.67
N HIS A 86 7.19 6.11 7.51
CA HIS A 86 6.57 6.59 6.26
C HIS A 86 5.26 5.86 5.91
N ALA A 87 5.15 4.58 6.26
CA ALA A 87 4.00 3.75 5.93
C ALA A 87 2.72 4.08 6.75
N PHE A 88 2.80 5.01 7.69
CA PHE A 88 1.68 5.48 8.50
C PHE A 88 1.30 6.93 8.23
N LEU A 89 2.04 7.63 7.39
CA LEU A 89 1.79 9.01 7.01
C LEU A 89 0.98 9.10 5.72
N HIS A 90 0.26 10.21 5.55
CA HIS A 90 -0.51 10.45 4.33
C HIS A 90 -0.43 11.93 3.91
N GLY A 91 -0.38 12.19 2.60
CA GLY A 91 -0.28 13.55 2.05
C GLY A 91 -1.64 14.26 1.90
N SER A 92 -2.76 13.54 2.04
CA SER A 92 -4.11 14.10 1.89
C SER A 92 -5.19 13.14 2.40
N TRP A 93 -6.40 13.67 2.63
CA TRP A 93 -7.58 12.87 2.95
C TRP A 93 -7.88 11.80 1.89
N PHE A 94 -7.77 12.15 0.62
CA PHE A 94 -7.99 11.19 -0.47
C PHE A 94 -6.97 10.05 -0.41
N HIS A 95 -5.70 10.37 -0.12
CA HIS A 95 -4.63 9.38 0.00
C HIS A 95 -4.88 8.41 1.17
N LEU A 96 -5.25 8.94 2.35
CA LEU A 96 -5.63 8.10 3.49
C LEU A 96 -6.84 7.22 3.17
N ILE A 97 -7.94 7.82 2.70
CA ILE A 97 -9.18 7.07 2.44
C ILE A 97 -8.94 5.97 1.41
N ALA A 98 -8.23 6.25 0.32
CA ALA A 98 -7.92 5.25 -0.70
C ALA A 98 -7.10 4.09 -0.12
N ASN A 99 -6.07 4.37 0.69
CA ASN A 99 -5.27 3.35 1.35
C ASN A 99 -6.11 2.48 2.30
N MET A 100 -6.88 3.10 3.18
CA MET A 100 -7.71 2.36 4.14
C MET A 100 -8.79 1.54 3.44
N TRP A 101 -9.34 2.05 2.34
CA TRP A 101 -10.31 1.36 1.52
C TRP A 101 -9.76 0.08 0.89
N PHE A 102 -8.56 0.14 0.30
CA PHE A 102 -7.91 -1.05 -0.27
C PHE A 102 -7.51 -2.05 0.81
N LEU A 103 -6.99 -1.56 1.95
CA LEU A 103 -6.66 -2.44 3.07
C LEU A 103 -7.88 -3.12 3.65
N TRP A 104 -9.02 -2.43 3.71
CA TRP A 104 -10.30 -2.98 4.16
C TRP A 104 -10.78 -4.12 3.25
N ILE A 105 -10.68 -3.97 1.90
CA ILE A 105 -11.18 -4.96 0.94
C ILE A 105 -10.32 -6.23 0.89
N PHE A 106 -8.99 -6.10 1.02
CA PHE A 106 -8.06 -7.21 0.77
C PHE A 106 -7.36 -7.71 2.03
N GLY A 107 -7.26 -6.88 3.06
CA GLY A 107 -6.49 -7.17 4.27
C GLY A 107 -7.10 -8.25 5.13
N ASP A 108 -8.41 -8.23 5.28
CA ASP A 108 -9.17 -9.16 6.11
C ASP A 108 -9.00 -10.62 5.69
N ASN A 109 -9.07 -10.91 4.39
CA ASN A 109 -8.88 -12.27 3.86
C ASN A 109 -7.44 -12.76 3.96
N VAL A 110 -6.45 -11.87 3.81
CA VAL A 110 -5.04 -12.24 3.97
C VAL A 110 -4.73 -12.48 5.44
N GLU A 111 -5.23 -11.64 6.35
CA GLU A 111 -5.15 -11.85 7.80
C GLU A 111 -5.80 -13.16 8.21
N ASP A 112 -6.96 -13.48 7.65
CA ASP A 112 -7.77 -14.66 8.00
C ASP A 112 -6.98 -15.97 7.83
N VAL A 113 -6.15 -16.06 6.81
CA VAL A 113 -5.34 -17.27 6.53
C VAL A 113 -3.90 -17.21 7.04
N MET A 114 -3.44 -16.06 7.50
CA MET A 114 -2.12 -15.92 8.16
C MET A 114 -2.21 -16.02 9.68
N GLY A 115 -3.30 -15.50 10.25
CA GLY A 115 -3.41 -15.15 11.66
C GLY A 115 -2.64 -13.86 11.98
N GLY A 116 -3.07 -13.14 13.01
CA GLY A 116 -2.70 -11.76 13.24
C GLY A 116 -1.20 -11.45 13.33
N ALA A 117 -0.43 -12.23 14.12
CA ALA A 117 1.01 -11.97 14.29
C ALA A 117 1.79 -12.11 12.97
N ARG A 118 1.45 -13.12 12.16
CA ARG A 118 2.08 -13.30 10.84
C ARG A 118 1.65 -12.23 9.86
N PHE A 119 0.39 -11.79 9.91
CA PHE A 119 -0.11 -10.71 9.07
C PHE A 119 0.60 -9.39 9.34
N ILE A 120 0.82 -9.02 10.62
CA ILE A 120 1.62 -7.83 10.96
C ILE A 120 3.05 -7.95 10.43
N ALA A 121 3.72 -9.08 10.66
CA ALA A 121 5.07 -9.29 10.16
C ALA A 121 5.11 -9.19 8.62
N PHE A 122 4.15 -9.80 7.94
CA PHE A 122 3.99 -9.72 6.49
C PHE A 122 3.81 -8.27 6.01
N TYR A 123 2.91 -7.52 6.63
CA TYR A 123 2.64 -6.12 6.30
C TYR A 123 3.90 -5.24 6.45
N LEU A 124 4.62 -5.38 7.56
CA LEU A 124 5.85 -4.63 7.82
C LEU A 124 6.99 -5.03 6.87
N LEU A 125 7.14 -6.31 6.54
CA LEU A 125 8.12 -6.76 5.55
C LEU A 125 7.80 -6.22 4.15
N CYS A 126 6.53 -6.17 3.77
CA CYS A 126 6.11 -5.54 2.52
C CYS A 126 6.38 -4.02 2.52
N ALA A 127 6.18 -3.32 3.66
CA ALA A 127 6.52 -1.91 3.80
C ALA A 127 8.02 -1.66 3.60
N LEU A 128 8.88 -2.45 4.27
CA LEU A 128 10.33 -2.37 4.13
C LEU A 128 10.80 -2.66 2.70
N ALA A 129 10.24 -3.68 2.06
CA ALA A 129 10.58 -4.01 0.69
C ALA A 129 10.14 -2.91 -0.30
N ALA A 130 8.98 -2.31 -0.07
CA ALA A 130 8.48 -1.16 -0.82
C ALA A 130 9.42 0.04 -0.70
N ALA A 131 9.83 0.38 0.52
CA ALA A 131 10.82 1.42 0.79
C ALA A 131 12.13 1.14 0.07
N SER A 132 12.64 -0.09 0.18
CA SER A 132 13.89 -0.50 -0.48
C SER A 132 13.79 -0.41 -2.00
N ALA A 133 12.68 -0.83 -2.60
CA ALA A 133 12.48 -0.73 -4.05
C ALA A 133 12.51 0.74 -4.52
N GLN A 134 11.87 1.66 -3.78
CA GLN A 134 11.90 3.08 -4.11
C GLN A 134 13.30 3.69 -3.96
N ILE A 135 14.02 3.35 -2.89
CA ILE A 135 15.41 3.81 -2.66
C ILE A 135 16.33 3.34 -3.80
N LEU A 136 16.19 2.07 -4.23
CA LEU A 136 17.02 1.51 -5.30
C LEU A 136 16.79 2.15 -6.67
N THR A 137 15.58 2.66 -6.92
CA THR A 137 15.24 3.31 -8.19
C THR A 137 15.64 4.77 -8.25
N ASP A 138 15.65 5.47 -7.11
CA ASP A 138 16.12 6.85 -7.01
C ASP A 138 16.75 7.11 -5.63
N PRO A 139 18.03 6.75 -5.43
CA PRO A 139 18.72 6.93 -4.15
C PRO A 139 18.99 8.39 -3.80
N THR A 140 18.85 9.31 -4.75
CA THR A 140 19.06 10.76 -4.57
C THR A 140 17.75 11.54 -4.42
N ALA A 141 16.62 10.87 -4.43
CA ALA A 141 15.32 11.52 -4.32
C ALA A 141 15.21 12.36 -3.04
N THR A 142 14.74 13.59 -3.20
CA THR A 142 14.55 14.55 -2.10
C THR A 142 13.08 14.70 -1.70
N THR A 143 12.15 14.19 -2.50
CA THR A 143 10.73 14.21 -2.17
C THR A 143 10.41 13.17 -1.08
N PRO A 144 9.74 13.54 0.01
CA PRO A 144 9.33 12.59 1.04
C PRO A 144 8.36 11.54 0.46
N MET A 145 8.71 10.28 0.55
CA MET A 145 7.80 9.17 0.30
C MET A 145 6.99 8.90 1.56
N VAL A 146 5.67 8.83 1.42
CA VAL A 146 4.72 8.52 2.50
C VAL A 146 3.54 7.69 1.99
N GLY A 147 2.93 6.95 2.86
CA GLY A 147 1.71 6.17 2.59
C GLY A 147 1.85 4.69 2.89
N ALA A 148 0.75 4.12 3.36
CA ALA A 148 0.60 2.67 3.58
C ALA A 148 0.61 1.85 2.28
N SER A 149 0.52 2.51 1.12
CA SER A 149 0.24 1.90 -0.19
C SER A 149 1.26 0.87 -0.64
N GLY A 150 2.53 1.01 -0.27
CA GLY A 150 3.56 0.00 -0.55
C GLY A 150 3.29 -1.33 0.17
N ALA A 151 2.98 -1.28 1.46
CA ALA A 151 2.58 -2.45 2.25
C ALA A 151 1.25 -3.03 1.78
N ILE A 152 0.27 -2.18 1.45
CA ILE A 152 -1.03 -2.58 0.89
C ILE A 152 -0.85 -3.24 -0.47
N GLY A 153 0.08 -2.75 -1.31
CA GLY A 153 0.51 -3.44 -2.53
C GLY A 153 0.93 -4.87 -2.25
N GLY A 154 1.67 -5.09 -1.15
CA GLY A 154 2.03 -6.43 -0.67
C GLY A 154 0.82 -7.27 -0.28
N VAL A 155 -0.14 -6.70 0.46
CA VAL A 155 -1.41 -7.36 0.80
C VAL A 155 -2.16 -7.76 -0.46
N MET A 156 -2.24 -6.87 -1.46
CA MET A 156 -2.87 -7.14 -2.76
C MET A 156 -2.15 -8.24 -3.54
N GLY A 157 -0.81 -8.25 -3.54
CA GLY A 157 -0.01 -9.32 -4.13
C GLY A 157 -0.25 -10.68 -3.45
N GLY A 158 -0.31 -10.68 -2.13
CA GLY A 158 -0.68 -11.86 -1.34
C GLY A 158 -2.09 -12.37 -1.67
N TYR A 159 -3.07 -11.47 -1.71
CA TYR A 159 -4.45 -11.78 -2.09
C TYR A 159 -4.55 -12.37 -3.50
N ALA A 160 -3.86 -11.75 -4.48
CA ALA A 160 -3.86 -12.23 -5.87
C ALA A 160 -3.34 -13.68 -6.00
N ARG A 161 -2.38 -14.06 -5.17
CA ARG A 161 -1.84 -15.44 -5.15
C ARG A 161 -2.75 -16.43 -4.43
N LEU A 162 -3.35 -16.03 -3.30
CA LEU A 162 -4.23 -16.89 -2.50
C LEU A 162 -5.58 -17.11 -3.18
N TYR A 163 -6.16 -16.06 -3.75
CA TYR A 163 -7.53 -16.02 -4.25
C TYR A 163 -7.65 -15.50 -5.69
N PRO A 164 -6.88 -16.06 -6.66
CA PRO A 164 -6.80 -15.52 -8.02
C PRO A 164 -8.15 -15.48 -8.76
N LYS A 165 -9.07 -16.38 -8.37
CA LYS A 165 -10.40 -16.53 -8.98
C LYS A 165 -11.54 -15.87 -8.19
N ALA A 166 -11.27 -15.30 -7.01
CA ALA A 166 -12.27 -14.57 -6.25
C ALA A 166 -12.75 -13.36 -7.07
N TYR A 167 -14.06 -13.13 -7.10
CA TYR A 167 -14.61 -11.98 -7.82
C TYR A 167 -14.50 -10.71 -6.97
N VAL A 168 -14.01 -9.65 -7.59
CA VAL A 168 -13.97 -8.31 -7.03
C VAL A 168 -14.94 -7.42 -7.81
N HIS A 169 -15.96 -6.91 -7.12
CA HIS A 169 -16.88 -5.93 -7.70
C HIS A 169 -16.14 -4.61 -7.87
N THR A 170 -16.09 -4.14 -9.10
CA THR A 170 -15.25 -3.03 -9.51
C THR A 170 -16.04 -2.02 -10.30
N ILE A 171 -15.90 -0.74 -9.96
CA ILE A 171 -16.39 0.37 -10.78
C ILE A 171 -15.37 0.63 -11.89
N ILE A 172 -15.87 0.72 -13.11
CA ILE A 172 -15.08 0.97 -14.32
C ILE A 172 -15.60 2.25 -14.98
N PRO A 173 -14.89 3.38 -14.86
CA PRO A 173 -15.20 4.57 -15.65
C PRO A 173 -14.75 4.35 -17.10
N ILE A 174 -15.63 4.55 -18.06
CA ILE A 174 -15.37 4.47 -19.51
C ILE A 174 -15.82 5.79 -20.12
N GLY A 175 -14.91 6.75 -20.23
CA GLY A 175 -15.24 8.10 -20.66
C GLY A 175 -16.27 8.74 -19.71
N PHE A 176 -17.45 9.09 -20.24
CA PHE A 176 -18.53 9.68 -19.45
C PHE A 176 -19.49 8.64 -18.81
N TYR A 177 -19.29 7.36 -19.11
CA TYR A 177 -20.10 6.28 -18.55
C TYR A 177 -19.41 5.62 -17.38
N VAL A 178 -20.19 5.25 -16.38
CA VAL A 178 -19.70 4.46 -15.24
C VAL A 178 -20.46 3.14 -15.25
N THR A 179 -19.73 2.04 -15.30
CA THR A 179 -20.29 0.70 -15.20
C THR A 179 -19.64 -0.04 -14.02
N SER A 180 -20.22 -1.17 -13.65
CA SER A 180 -19.65 -2.06 -12.64
C SER A 180 -19.60 -3.49 -13.18
N ALA A 181 -18.55 -4.20 -12.81
CA ALA A 181 -18.38 -5.61 -13.16
C ALA A 181 -17.74 -6.38 -12.01
N ALA A 182 -18.09 -7.64 -11.88
CA ALA A 182 -17.37 -8.59 -11.03
C ALA A 182 -16.20 -9.16 -11.84
N ILE A 183 -14.99 -8.85 -11.45
CA ILE A 183 -13.74 -9.21 -12.16
C ILE A 183 -12.94 -10.16 -11.29
N PRO A 184 -12.39 -11.27 -11.81
CA PRO A 184 -11.48 -12.11 -11.05
C PRO A 184 -10.28 -11.31 -10.51
N ALA A 185 -9.93 -11.54 -9.25
CA ALA A 185 -8.90 -10.77 -8.55
C ALA A 185 -7.56 -10.75 -9.29
N ALA A 186 -7.16 -11.88 -9.88
CA ALA A 186 -5.91 -11.94 -10.66
C ALA A 186 -5.88 -10.92 -11.80
N PHE A 187 -7.02 -10.68 -12.49
CA PHE A 187 -7.08 -9.69 -13.57
C PHE A 187 -7.12 -8.27 -13.04
N MET A 188 -7.94 -8.00 -12.02
CA MET A 188 -8.06 -6.65 -11.46
C MET A 188 -6.75 -6.18 -10.81
N LEU A 189 -6.14 -7.03 -9.97
CA LEU A 189 -4.89 -6.73 -9.29
C LEU A 189 -3.69 -6.76 -10.25
N GLY A 190 -3.68 -7.67 -11.23
CA GLY A 190 -2.69 -7.69 -12.30
C GLY A 190 -2.72 -6.44 -13.16
N TYR A 191 -3.91 -5.94 -13.51
CA TYR A 191 -4.07 -4.66 -14.22
C TYR A 191 -3.56 -3.50 -13.35
N TRP A 192 -3.92 -3.45 -12.07
CA TRP A 192 -3.42 -2.40 -11.16
C TRP A 192 -1.89 -2.42 -11.09
N PHE A 193 -1.30 -3.61 -10.93
CA PHE A 193 0.15 -3.78 -10.88
C PHE A 193 0.83 -3.35 -12.19
N PHE A 194 0.26 -3.73 -13.34
CA PHE A 194 0.76 -3.32 -14.66
C PHE A 194 0.78 -1.80 -14.83
N ILE A 195 -0.28 -1.12 -14.37
CA ILE A 195 -0.32 0.35 -14.38
C ILE A 195 0.77 0.95 -13.47
N GLN A 196 1.09 0.33 -12.33
CA GLN A 196 2.20 0.81 -11.49
C GLN A 196 3.54 0.75 -12.23
N ILE A 197 3.81 -0.34 -12.94
CA ILE A 197 5.04 -0.48 -13.75
C ILE A 197 5.07 0.60 -14.84
N LEU A 198 4.02 0.73 -15.64
CA LEU A 198 3.96 1.70 -16.72
C LEU A 198 4.14 3.15 -16.22
N SER A 199 3.50 3.48 -15.10
CA SER A 199 3.59 4.82 -14.50
C SER A 199 4.94 5.06 -13.82
N GLY A 200 5.63 4.01 -13.40
CA GLY A 200 6.96 4.10 -12.79
C GLY A 200 8.10 4.29 -13.80
N ILE A 201 7.93 3.88 -15.06
CA ILE A 201 8.99 3.99 -16.09
C ILE A 201 9.49 5.44 -16.28
N PRO A 202 8.62 6.47 -16.41
CA PRO A 202 9.07 7.85 -16.54
C PRO A 202 9.80 8.40 -15.30
N ALA A 203 9.57 7.79 -14.13
CA ALA A 203 10.21 8.19 -12.88
C ALA A 203 11.63 7.58 -12.72
N LEU A 204 12.03 6.65 -13.59
CA LEU A 204 13.40 6.13 -13.60
C LEU A 204 14.36 7.23 -14.06
N GLY A 205 15.34 7.55 -13.24
CA GLY A 205 16.34 8.58 -13.56
C GLY A 205 15.97 10.00 -13.11
N GLY A 206 15.14 10.14 -12.09
CA GLY A 206 14.88 11.43 -11.42
C GLY A 206 13.75 12.26 -12.04
N GLY A 207 12.80 11.61 -12.71
CA GLY A 207 11.58 12.28 -13.18
C GLY A 207 10.70 12.79 -12.03
N VAL A 208 10.08 13.96 -12.21
CA VAL A 208 9.19 14.57 -11.21
C VAL A 208 7.91 13.73 -11.10
N GLY A 209 7.83 12.86 -10.09
CA GLY A 209 6.64 12.05 -9.82
C GLY A 209 6.22 12.18 -8.36
N GLY A 210 4.97 12.58 -8.11
CA GLY A 210 4.39 12.66 -6.76
C GLY A 210 3.97 11.30 -6.16
N VAL A 211 4.07 10.20 -6.92
CA VAL A 211 3.67 8.86 -6.50
C VAL A 211 4.87 7.91 -6.57
N ALA A 212 5.10 7.17 -5.48
CA ALA A 212 6.18 6.18 -5.37
C ALA A 212 5.77 4.84 -6.04
N PHE A 213 5.68 4.83 -7.37
CA PHE A 213 5.23 3.66 -8.14
C PHE A 213 6.09 2.42 -7.90
N TRP A 214 7.41 2.59 -7.76
CA TRP A 214 8.32 1.48 -7.53
C TRP A 214 8.19 0.90 -6.11
N ALA A 215 7.76 1.70 -5.13
CA ALA A 215 7.36 1.18 -3.83
C ALA A 215 6.15 0.25 -3.95
N HIS A 216 5.15 0.60 -4.76
CA HIS A 216 3.99 -0.26 -5.02
C HIS A 216 4.40 -1.58 -5.69
N VAL A 217 5.27 -1.51 -6.70
CA VAL A 217 5.81 -2.69 -7.41
C VAL A 217 6.59 -3.58 -6.45
N GLY A 218 7.50 -3.01 -5.67
CA GLY A 218 8.30 -3.75 -4.69
C GLY A 218 7.45 -4.43 -3.62
N GLY A 219 6.47 -3.71 -3.07
CA GLY A 219 5.51 -4.26 -2.11
C GLY A 219 4.71 -5.41 -2.69
N PHE A 220 4.12 -5.23 -3.87
CA PHE A 220 3.29 -6.26 -4.54
C PHE A 220 4.06 -7.55 -4.81
N ILE A 221 5.26 -7.46 -5.39
CA ILE A 221 6.12 -8.61 -5.67
C ILE A 221 6.48 -9.34 -4.37
N THR A 222 6.84 -8.58 -3.33
CA THR A 222 7.20 -9.13 -2.02
C THR A 222 6.01 -9.86 -1.40
N GLY A 223 4.82 -9.28 -1.44
CA GLY A 223 3.61 -9.91 -0.93
C GLY A 223 3.26 -11.19 -1.68
N LEU A 224 3.35 -11.17 -3.01
CA LEU A 224 3.15 -12.35 -3.86
C LEU A 224 4.15 -13.47 -3.52
N ALA A 225 5.39 -13.13 -3.21
CA ALA A 225 6.41 -14.11 -2.83
C ALA A 225 6.21 -14.65 -1.41
N LEU A 226 6.03 -13.74 -0.43
CA LEU A 226 6.02 -14.09 1.01
C LEU A 226 4.72 -14.74 1.49
N VAL A 227 3.59 -14.52 0.82
CA VAL A 227 2.32 -15.12 1.26
C VAL A 227 2.38 -16.65 1.28
N GLY A 228 3.12 -17.26 0.34
CA GLY A 228 3.30 -18.72 0.28
C GLY A 228 3.86 -19.33 1.57
N PRO A 229 5.04 -18.92 2.04
CA PRO A 229 5.62 -19.42 3.28
C PRO A 229 4.95 -18.89 4.56
N MET A 230 4.20 -17.79 4.50
CA MET A 230 3.65 -17.11 5.69
C MET A 230 2.19 -17.47 5.99
N HIS A 231 1.40 -17.92 5.02
CA HIS A 231 0.04 -18.37 5.30
C HIS A 231 0.05 -19.67 6.11
N ARG A 232 -1.05 -19.96 6.77
CA ARG A 232 -1.29 -21.21 7.49
C ARG A 232 -2.12 -22.14 6.61
N PRO A 233 -1.59 -23.32 6.20
CA PRO A 233 -2.30 -24.23 5.31
C PRO A 233 -3.62 -24.75 5.90
N ASP A 234 -3.68 -24.92 7.23
CA ASP A 234 -4.89 -25.32 7.95
C ASP A 234 -6.01 -24.29 7.85
N LEU A 235 -5.67 -23.00 8.03
CA LEU A 235 -6.63 -21.88 7.90
C LEU A 235 -7.09 -21.68 6.46
N LEU A 236 -6.17 -21.82 5.50
CA LEU A 236 -6.52 -21.75 4.08
C LEU A 236 -7.42 -22.93 3.65
N ALA A 237 -7.18 -24.13 4.17
CA ALA A 237 -8.04 -25.30 3.90
C ALA A 237 -9.45 -25.10 4.48
N GLU A 238 -9.56 -24.57 5.71
CA GLU A 238 -10.84 -24.21 6.33
C GLU A 238 -11.60 -23.18 5.49
N HIS A 239 -10.92 -22.11 5.07
CA HIS A 239 -11.48 -21.07 4.21
C HIS A 239 -12.01 -21.66 2.90
N ASN A 240 -11.20 -22.47 2.21
CA ASN A 240 -11.57 -23.07 0.93
C ASN A 240 -12.75 -24.07 1.04
N ALA A 241 -12.90 -24.74 2.18
CA ALA A 241 -14.02 -25.65 2.43
C ALA A 241 -15.37 -24.94 2.51
N LEU A 242 -15.38 -23.67 2.91
CA LEU A 242 -16.60 -22.84 3.01
C LEU A 242 -16.90 -22.05 1.73
N MET A 243 -15.93 -21.99 0.78
CA MET A 243 -16.18 -21.40 -0.53
C MET A 243 -17.10 -22.31 -1.33
N PRO A 244 -18.33 -21.87 -1.69
CA PRO A 244 -19.17 -22.64 -2.58
C PRO A 244 -18.42 -22.85 -3.89
N SER A 245 -18.41 -24.09 -4.40
CA SER A 245 -17.80 -24.39 -5.69
C SER A 245 -18.36 -23.42 -6.71
N GLN A 246 -17.49 -22.56 -7.29
CA GLN A 246 -17.90 -21.49 -8.21
C GLN A 246 -18.67 -22.01 -9.45
N SER A 247 -18.63 -23.33 -9.67
CA SER A 247 -19.41 -24.01 -10.71
C SER A 247 -20.94 -23.99 -10.47
N ALA A 248 -21.41 -23.70 -9.26
CA ALA A 248 -22.84 -23.69 -8.94
C ALA A 248 -23.52 -22.33 -9.14
N LYS A 249 -22.78 -21.21 -9.13
CA LYS A 249 -23.36 -19.85 -9.22
C LYS A 249 -23.60 -19.33 -10.63
N HIS A 250 -23.07 -19.98 -11.67
CA HIS A 250 -23.24 -19.54 -13.06
C HIS A 250 -24.22 -20.42 -13.88
N ARG A 251 -25.18 -21.07 -13.21
CA ARG A 251 -26.27 -21.82 -13.87
C ARG A 251 -27.62 -21.12 -13.73
N PHE A 252 -27.65 -19.80 -13.99
CA PHE A 252 -28.92 -19.13 -14.27
C PHE A 252 -28.68 -17.97 -15.22
#